data_19986177df5eaa69c261d69550a50654
#
_entry.id   19986177df5eaa69c261d69550a50654
#
_cell.length_a   1.000
_cell.length_b   1.000
_cell.length_c   1.000
_cell.angle_alpha   90.00
_cell.angle_beta   90.00
_cell.angle_gamma   90.00
#
_symmetry.space_group_name_H-M   'P 1'
#
loop_
_entity.id
_entity.type
_entity.pdbx_description
1 polymer ?
#
loop_
_entity_poly.entity_id
_entity_poly.type
_entity_poly.pdbx_seq_one_letter_code
_entity_poly.pdbx_strand_id
1 'polypeptide(L)'
;KLLVEDAWFRQSFEILLNKTELTEAMQSTLERERRLTQSMIETLEALVCSAQEQGRIPQGHAAGQLALMIYTQLMGVTQTWLFAPGLFDLGEQRGFFAERLLRSLQQP
;
A
#
# COMPACT_ATOMS: atom_id res chain seq x y z
N LYS A 1 21.76 -16.43 -9.84
CA LYS A 1 20.43 -16.91 -9.50
C LYS A 1 19.48 -15.79 -9.14
N LEU A 2 19.88 -14.87 -8.26
CA LEU A 2 19.10 -13.71 -7.93
C LEU A 2 18.87 -12.81 -9.13
N LEU A 3 19.87 -12.67 -9.99
CA LEU A 3 19.76 -11.86 -11.19
C LEU A 3 18.72 -12.43 -12.17
N VAL A 4 18.65 -13.75 -12.28
CA VAL A 4 17.69 -14.41 -13.15
C VAL A 4 16.27 -14.23 -12.59
N GLU A 5 16.10 -14.39 -11.29
CA GLU A 5 14.81 -14.23 -10.63
C GLU A 5 14.33 -12.77 -10.71
N ASP A 6 15.24 -11.83 -10.50
CA ASP A 6 14.92 -10.40 -10.61
C ASP A 6 14.54 -10.02 -12.03
N ALA A 7 15.28 -10.52 -13.02
CA ALA A 7 14.98 -10.24 -14.42
C ALA A 7 13.63 -10.82 -14.81
N TRP A 8 13.35 -12.07 -14.39
CA TRP A 8 12.07 -12.71 -14.67
C TRP A 8 10.92 -11.95 -14.02
N PHE A 9 11.08 -11.56 -12.77
CA PHE A 9 10.07 -10.82 -12.02
C PHE A 9 9.80 -9.47 -12.67
N ARG A 10 10.85 -8.74 -13.02
CA ARG A 10 10.72 -7.44 -13.68
C ARG A 10 10.04 -7.56 -15.03
N GLN A 11 10.43 -8.56 -15.81
CA GLN A 11 9.86 -8.79 -17.13
C GLN A 11 8.39 -9.15 -17.04
N SER A 12 8.03 -10.01 -16.09
CA SER A 12 6.65 -10.39 -15.85
C SER A 12 5.82 -9.19 -15.44
N PHE A 13 6.37 -8.33 -14.58
CA PHE A 13 5.70 -7.13 -14.11
C PHE A 13 5.48 -6.15 -15.26
N GLU A 14 6.49 -5.97 -16.11
CA GLU A 14 6.38 -5.10 -17.28
C GLU A 14 5.32 -5.60 -18.27
N ILE A 15 5.24 -6.90 -18.48
CA ILE A 15 4.21 -7.48 -19.35
C ILE A 15 2.83 -7.19 -18.79
N LEU A 16 2.64 -7.37 -17.50
CA LEU A 16 1.37 -7.07 -16.86
C LEU A 16 0.99 -5.60 -17.00
N LEU A 17 1.96 -4.71 -16.81
CA LEU A 17 1.72 -3.28 -16.93
C LEU A 17 1.40 -2.86 -18.38
N ASN A 18 2.09 -3.47 -19.35
CA ASN A 18 1.95 -3.11 -20.75
C ASN A 18 0.69 -3.69 -21.39
N LYS A 19 0.12 -4.74 -20.80
CA LYS A 19 -1.12 -5.32 -21.32
C LYS A 19 -2.33 -4.47 -21.04
N THR A 20 -2.20 -3.49 -20.17
CA THR A 20 -3.27 -2.53 -19.93
C THR A 20 -3.15 -1.38 -20.91
N GLU A 21 -3.54 -1.60 -22.16
CA GLU A 21 -3.73 -0.48 -23.07
C GLU A 21 -4.94 0.32 -22.60
N LEU A 22 -4.68 1.57 -22.29
CA LEU A 22 -5.67 2.42 -21.68
C LEU A 22 -6.48 3.14 -22.74
N THR A 23 -7.77 2.84 -22.83
CA THR A 23 -8.72 3.64 -23.57
C THR A 23 -8.93 4.96 -22.85
N GLU A 24 -9.51 5.96 -23.54
CA GLU A 24 -9.81 7.25 -22.90
C GLU A 24 -10.69 7.10 -21.66
N ALA A 25 -11.68 6.18 -21.72
CA ALA A 25 -12.53 5.91 -20.56
C ALA A 25 -11.76 5.36 -19.40
N MET A 26 -10.82 4.44 -19.65
CA MET A 26 -9.97 3.88 -18.62
C MET A 26 -9.02 4.91 -18.04
N GLN A 27 -8.50 5.82 -18.89
CA GLN A 27 -7.63 6.89 -18.40
C GLN A 27 -8.39 7.82 -17.46
N SER A 28 -9.65 8.14 -17.77
CA SER A 28 -10.48 8.96 -16.89
C SER A 28 -10.70 8.28 -15.54
N THR A 29 -10.97 6.97 -15.55
CA THR A 29 -11.14 6.19 -14.32
C THR A 29 -9.85 6.17 -13.51
N LEU A 30 -8.70 5.95 -14.16
CA LEU A 30 -7.41 5.95 -13.49
C LEU A 30 -7.06 7.31 -12.91
N GLU A 31 -7.41 8.39 -13.61
CA GLU A 31 -7.22 9.73 -13.10
C GLU A 31 -7.98 9.94 -11.79
N ARG A 32 -9.23 9.49 -11.75
CA ARG A 32 -10.05 9.59 -10.55
C ARG A 32 -9.46 8.73 -9.43
N GLU A 33 -9.07 7.50 -9.75
CA GLU A 33 -8.45 6.60 -8.76
C GLU A 33 -7.15 7.20 -8.21
N ARG A 34 -6.36 7.82 -9.06
CA ARG A 34 -5.13 8.48 -8.64
C ARG A 34 -5.41 9.61 -7.67
N ARG A 35 -6.42 10.43 -7.95
CA ARG A 35 -6.78 11.54 -7.06
C ARG A 35 -7.31 11.05 -5.72
N LEU A 36 -8.13 9.99 -5.74
CA LEU A 36 -8.64 9.40 -4.50
C LEU A 36 -7.51 8.82 -3.67
N THR A 37 -6.60 8.10 -4.31
CA THR A 37 -5.44 7.52 -3.64
C THR A 37 -4.59 8.61 -3.00
N GLN A 38 -4.29 9.67 -3.75
CA GLN A 38 -3.50 10.79 -3.23
C GLN A 38 -4.19 11.43 -2.03
N SER A 39 -5.49 11.63 -2.12
CA SER A 39 -6.27 12.22 -1.03
C SER A 39 -6.23 11.34 0.22
N MET A 40 -6.33 10.03 0.06
CA MET A 40 -6.24 9.10 1.19
C MET A 40 -4.86 9.11 1.83
N ILE A 41 -3.81 9.15 1.03
CA ILE A 41 -2.44 9.22 1.55
C ILE A 41 -2.22 10.54 2.30
N GLU A 42 -2.74 11.65 1.78
CA GLU A 42 -2.64 12.94 2.46
C GLU A 42 -3.37 12.94 3.80
N THR A 43 -4.53 12.29 3.86
CA THR A 43 -5.27 12.14 5.11
C THR A 43 -4.46 11.31 6.12
N LEU A 44 -3.88 10.20 5.66
CA LEU A 44 -3.04 9.37 6.51
C LEU A 44 -1.80 10.13 6.99
N GLU A 45 -1.21 10.92 6.11
CA GLU A 45 -0.05 11.75 6.48
C GLU A 45 -0.40 12.71 7.61
N ALA A 46 -1.56 13.36 7.52
CA ALA A 46 -2.00 14.27 8.57
C ALA A 46 -2.20 13.53 9.89
N LEU A 47 -2.78 12.34 9.86
CA LEU A 47 -2.97 11.53 11.05
C LEU A 47 -1.64 11.07 11.65
N VAL A 48 -0.69 10.65 10.82
CA VAL A 48 0.64 10.26 11.30
C VAL A 48 1.37 11.45 11.90
N CYS A 49 1.30 12.59 11.24
CA CYS A 49 1.91 13.82 11.73
C CYS A 49 1.38 14.19 13.11
N SER A 50 0.07 14.10 13.28
CA SER A 50 -0.58 14.36 14.58
C SER A 50 -0.10 13.37 15.64
N ALA A 51 0.00 12.08 15.28
CA ALA A 51 0.47 11.06 16.21
C ALA A 51 1.93 11.28 16.60
N GLN A 52 2.76 11.73 15.66
CA GLN A 52 4.16 12.07 15.95
C GLN A 52 4.25 13.27 16.90
N GLU A 53 3.43 14.28 16.69
CA GLU A 53 3.38 15.45 17.58
C GLU A 53 2.95 15.08 18.99
N GLN A 54 2.06 14.08 19.11
CA GLN A 54 1.59 13.59 20.41
C GLN A 54 2.54 12.57 21.06
N GLY A 55 3.64 12.22 20.39
CA GLY A 55 4.59 11.27 20.89
C GLY A 55 4.16 9.80 20.78
N ARG A 56 3.10 9.52 20.04
CA ARG A 56 2.61 8.14 19.87
C ARG A 56 3.40 7.37 18.81
N ILE A 57 3.92 8.08 17.84
CA ILE A 57 4.77 7.53 16.79
C ILE A 57 6.11 8.28 16.83
N PRO A 58 7.25 7.59 16.78
CA PRO A 58 8.54 8.25 16.73
C PRO A 58 8.70 9.15 15.50
N GLN A 59 9.52 10.17 15.63
CA GLN A 59 9.74 11.14 14.56
C GLN A 59 10.94 10.80 13.67
N GLY A 60 11.42 9.56 13.73
CA GLY A 60 12.58 9.14 12.96
C GLY A 60 12.32 9.02 11.45
N HIS A 61 11.08 8.94 11.04
CA HIS A 61 10.71 8.84 9.63
C HIS A 61 9.72 9.93 9.28
N ALA A 62 9.75 10.37 8.03
CA ALA A 62 8.81 11.40 7.55
C ALA A 62 7.37 10.86 7.56
N ALA A 63 6.43 11.71 7.96
CA ALA A 63 5.03 11.33 8.04
C ALA A 63 4.48 10.85 6.69
N GLY A 64 4.88 11.48 5.60
CA GLY A 64 4.47 11.07 4.26
C GLY A 64 4.96 9.68 3.88
N GLN A 65 6.17 9.35 4.30
CA GLN A 65 6.74 8.02 4.06
C GLN A 65 5.98 6.94 4.83
N LEU A 66 5.65 7.21 6.08
CA LEU A 66 4.87 6.29 6.90
C LEU A 66 3.44 6.15 6.38
N ALA A 67 2.85 7.25 5.93
CA ALA A 67 1.51 7.23 5.33
C ALA A 67 1.47 6.35 4.09
N LEU A 68 2.49 6.46 3.23
CA LEU A 68 2.60 5.63 2.04
C LEU A 68 2.72 4.15 2.41
N MET A 69 3.52 3.84 3.43
CA MET A 69 3.67 2.46 3.92
C MET A 69 2.33 1.91 4.42
N ILE A 70 1.59 2.69 5.21
CA ILE A 70 0.29 2.27 5.72
C ILE A 70 -0.66 1.97 4.55
N TYR A 71 -0.75 2.90 3.62
CA TYR A 71 -1.69 2.77 2.50
C TYR A 71 -1.37 1.54 1.66
N THR A 72 -0.10 1.35 1.29
CA THR A 72 0.30 0.24 0.44
C THR A 72 0.09 -1.11 1.12
N GLN A 73 0.32 -1.21 2.42
CA GLN A 73 0.07 -2.45 3.15
C GLN A 73 -1.42 -2.76 3.23
N LEU A 74 -2.25 -1.77 3.54
CA LEU A 74 -3.69 -1.96 3.59
C LEU A 74 -4.25 -2.37 2.23
N MET A 75 -3.81 -1.71 1.18
CA MET A 75 -4.26 -2.03 -0.18
C MET A 75 -3.77 -3.39 -0.63
N GLY A 76 -2.52 -3.74 -0.27
CA GLY A 76 -1.97 -5.05 -0.59
C GLY A 76 -2.78 -6.18 0.04
N VAL A 77 -3.11 -6.06 1.31
CA VAL A 77 -3.94 -7.04 2.02
C VAL A 77 -5.32 -7.14 1.38
N THR A 78 -5.95 -5.99 1.14
CA THR A 78 -7.31 -5.94 0.59
C THR A 78 -7.37 -6.54 -0.79
N GLN A 79 -6.45 -6.16 -1.69
CA GLN A 79 -6.43 -6.66 -3.05
C GLN A 79 -6.10 -8.14 -3.11
N THR A 80 -5.16 -8.60 -2.27
CA THR A 80 -4.83 -10.02 -2.21
C THR A 80 -6.06 -10.84 -1.81
N TRP A 81 -6.80 -10.37 -0.82
CA TRP A 81 -8.01 -11.04 -0.39
C TRP A 81 -9.09 -11.03 -1.49
N LEU A 82 -9.25 -9.89 -2.17
CA LEU A 82 -10.25 -9.78 -3.24
C LEU A 82 -9.94 -10.69 -4.43
N PHE A 83 -8.67 -10.81 -4.81
CA PHE A 83 -8.29 -11.64 -5.95
C PHE A 83 -8.23 -13.12 -5.60
N ALA A 84 -7.92 -13.46 -4.36
CA ALA A 84 -7.76 -14.86 -3.94
C ALA A 84 -8.33 -15.05 -2.54
N PRO A 85 -9.67 -14.97 -2.39
CA PRO A 85 -10.30 -15.00 -1.08
C PRO A 85 -10.14 -16.36 -0.36
N GLY A 86 -9.75 -17.41 -1.09
CA GLY A 86 -9.51 -18.72 -0.47
C GLY A 86 -8.15 -18.85 0.20
N LEU A 87 -7.24 -17.89 0.03
CA LEU A 87 -5.90 -17.98 0.61
C LEU A 87 -5.92 -17.76 2.12
N PHE A 88 -6.76 -16.87 2.61
CA PHE A 88 -6.83 -16.59 4.03
C PHE A 88 -8.17 -15.96 4.37
N ASP A 89 -8.56 -16.08 5.63
CA ASP A 89 -9.75 -15.41 6.15
C ASP A 89 -9.37 -14.02 6.64
N LEU A 90 -9.90 -13.00 6.00
CA LEU A 90 -9.56 -11.62 6.35
C LEU A 90 -9.98 -11.29 7.78
N GLY A 91 -11.15 -11.80 8.21
CA GLY A 91 -11.63 -11.58 9.57
C GLY A 91 -10.70 -12.16 10.63
N GLU A 92 -10.11 -13.32 10.37
CA GLU A 92 -9.15 -13.95 11.29
C GLU A 92 -7.79 -13.27 11.27
N GLN A 93 -7.34 -12.84 10.08
CA GLN A 93 -5.98 -12.32 9.92
C GLN A 93 -5.86 -10.82 10.15
N ARG A 94 -6.96 -10.09 10.17
CA ARG A 94 -6.90 -8.63 10.28
C ARG A 94 -6.20 -8.16 11.56
N GLY A 95 -6.39 -8.88 12.66
CA GLY A 95 -5.74 -8.53 13.92
C GLY A 95 -4.24 -8.66 13.84
N PHE A 96 -3.75 -9.70 13.19
CA PHE A 96 -2.33 -9.92 12.97
C PHE A 96 -1.74 -8.79 12.11
N PHE A 97 -2.39 -8.46 11.00
CA PHE A 97 -1.89 -7.40 10.11
C PHE A 97 -1.90 -6.04 10.81
N ALA A 98 -2.97 -5.73 11.53
CA ALA A 98 -3.06 -4.47 12.27
C ALA A 98 -1.98 -4.35 13.33
N GLU A 99 -1.74 -5.41 14.10
CA GLU A 99 -0.71 -5.41 15.14
C GLU A 99 0.67 -5.24 14.56
N ARG A 100 0.98 -5.95 13.47
CA ARG A 100 2.30 -5.83 12.84
C ARG A 100 2.51 -4.46 12.26
N LEU A 101 1.47 -3.86 11.68
CA LEU A 101 1.55 -2.51 11.16
C LEU A 101 1.80 -1.50 12.28
N LEU A 102 1.06 -1.62 13.38
CA LEU A 102 1.25 -0.74 14.53
C LEU A 102 2.66 -0.83 15.10
N ARG A 103 3.19 -2.04 15.23
CA ARG A 103 4.56 -2.23 15.71
C ARG A 103 5.58 -1.59 14.78
N SER A 104 5.35 -1.72 13.48
CA SER A 104 6.21 -1.11 12.47
C SER A 104 6.23 0.41 12.61
N LEU A 105 5.08 1.02 12.90
CA LEU A 105 4.98 2.47 13.09
C LEU A 105 5.67 2.95 14.37
N GLN A 106 5.77 2.10 15.38
CA GLN A 106 6.35 2.46 16.68
C GLN A 106 7.86 2.28 16.72
N GLN A 107 8.45 1.68 15.73
CA GLN A 107 9.91 1.52 15.64
C GLN A 107 10.54 2.83 15.19
N PRO A 108 11.63 3.23 15.87
CA PRO A 108 12.33 4.46 15.50
C PRO A 108 13.03 4.40 14.16
#